data_4c3341c48f4a9f1810b332028678da8c
#
_entry.id   4c3341c48f4a9f1810b332028678da8c
#
_cell.length_a   1.000
_cell.length_b   1.000
_cell.length_c   1.000
_cell.angle_alpha   90.00
_cell.angle_beta   90.00
_cell.angle_gamma   90.00
#
_symmetry.space_group_name_H-M   'P 1'
#
loop_
_entity.id
_entity.type
_entity.pdbx_description
1 polymer ?
#
loop_
_entity_poly.entity_id
_entity_poly.type
_entity_poly.pdbx_seq_one_letter_code
_entity_poly.pdbx_strand_id
1 'polypeptide(L)'
;WNLFPTNLVYYKHSLINQLEATMSGFIPGFSADGVVTVNRVLLKPKYSVDDLEERVALLCENVKTYHSDTGFVGGFVTLNSGMISNEGSTVGQTVESPLKEREALIVTCWRSFEEHEASHRSDTFQPLFRQVLELCENGNEETAYRMLWSGKAYSAEEAQAAREAKEQYA
;
A
#
# COMPACT_ATOMS: atom_id res chain seq x y z
N TRP A 1 33.70 -21.29 16.26
CA TRP A 1 33.79 -20.53 14.98
C TRP A 1 32.39 -20.09 14.61
N ASN A 2 32.01 -18.91 15.14
CA ASN A 2 30.78 -18.23 14.78
C ASN A 2 31.11 -17.19 13.72
N LEU A 3 30.64 -17.40 12.52
CA LEU A 3 30.58 -16.41 11.45
C LEU A 3 29.10 -16.30 11.03
N PHE A 4 28.32 -15.52 11.77
CA PHE A 4 27.08 -14.96 11.25
C PHE A 4 27.33 -13.49 10.90
N PRO A 5 27.03 -13.05 9.69
CA PRO A 5 27.42 -11.74 9.24
C PRO A 5 26.52 -10.67 9.86
N THR A 6 27.16 -9.75 10.56
CA THR A 6 26.63 -8.49 11.09
C THR A 6 26.00 -7.58 10.02
N ASN A 7 26.09 -7.96 8.75
CA ASN A 7 25.58 -7.20 7.62
C ASN A 7 24.04 -7.26 7.45
N LEU A 8 23.37 -8.28 7.99
CA LEU A 8 21.92 -8.42 7.84
C LEU A 8 21.14 -7.39 8.65
N VAL A 9 21.63 -7.08 9.86
CA VAL A 9 21.00 -6.06 10.75
C VAL A 9 21.22 -4.65 10.21
N TYR A 10 22.37 -4.36 9.61
CA TYR A 10 22.64 -3.07 8.95
C TYR A 10 21.80 -2.87 7.69
N TYR A 11 21.58 -3.91 6.92
CA TYR A 11 20.69 -3.87 5.74
C TYR A 11 19.23 -3.66 6.16
N LYS A 12 18.80 -4.30 7.25
CA LYS A 12 17.45 -4.15 7.81
C LYS A 12 17.15 -2.71 8.25
N HIS A 13 18.06 -2.07 8.97
CA HIS A 13 17.91 -0.66 9.38
C HIS A 13 18.02 0.33 8.22
N SER A 14 18.86 0.06 7.24
CA SER A 14 18.98 0.91 6.05
C SER A 14 17.74 0.85 5.16
N LEU A 15 17.13 -0.33 4.98
CA LEU A 15 15.88 -0.50 4.24
C LEU A 15 14.69 0.16 4.96
N ILE A 16 14.58 0.01 6.27
CA ILE A 16 13.52 0.65 7.07
C ILE A 16 13.66 2.18 7.01
N ASN A 17 14.86 2.72 7.18
CA ASN A 17 15.10 4.15 7.09
C ASN A 17 14.89 4.72 5.66
N GLN A 18 15.15 3.93 4.62
CA GLN A 18 14.82 4.32 3.24
C GLN A 18 13.32 4.25 2.95
N LEU A 19 12.61 3.28 3.51
CA LEU A 19 11.13 3.23 3.46
C LEU A 19 10.50 4.43 4.18
N GLU A 20 10.98 4.79 5.37
CA GLU A 20 10.47 5.96 6.11
C GLU A 20 10.70 7.27 5.35
N ALA A 21 11.83 7.43 4.67
CA ALA A 21 12.14 8.63 3.88
C ALA A 21 11.30 8.76 2.59
N THR A 22 10.74 7.65 2.07
CA THR A 22 9.92 7.64 0.85
C THR A 22 8.42 7.65 1.10
N MET A 23 7.96 7.47 2.34
CA MET A 23 6.54 7.40 2.69
C MET A 23 5.84 8.76 2.86
N SER A 24 6.48 9.89 2.54
CA SER A 24 5.81 11.18 2.62
C SER A 24 4.83 11.37 1.44
N GLY A 25 3.58 10.98 1.67
CA GLY A 25 2.42 11.56 0.99
C GLY A 25 2.30 11.32 -0.51
N PHE A 26 2.58 10.10 -1.00
CA PHE A 26 2.40 9.77 -2.41
C PHE A 26 0.95 9.39 -2.72
N ILE A 27 0.26 10.26 -3.43
CA ILE A 27 -0.96 9.92 -4.17
C ILE A 27 -0.57 9.89 -5.64
N PRO A 28 -0.56 8.74 -6.32
CA PRO A 28 -0.17 8.68 -7.72
C PRO A 28 -1.11 9.50 -8.58
N GLY A 29 -0.58 10.37 -9.42
CA GLY A 29 -1.33 11.01 -10.51
C GLY A 29 -1.51 9.99 -11.64
N PHE A 30 -2.68 9.35 -11.71
CA PHE A 30 -2.99 8.43 -12.79
C PHE A 30 -3.61 9.09 -14.00
N SER A 31 -3.38 8.48 -15.16
CA SER A 31 -4.28 8.60 -16.31
C SER A 31 -5.61 7.88 -16.01
N ALA A 32 -6.68 8.27 -16.70
CA ALA A 32 -8.01 7.67 -16.53
C ALA A 32 -8.08 6.16 -16.85
N ASP A 33 -7.05 5.62 -17.52
CA ASP A 33 -6.94 4.22 -17.91
C ASP A 33 -6.14 3.37 -16.92
N GLY A 34 -5.60 4.00 -15.86
CA GLY A 34 -4.82 3.30 -14.84
C GLY A 34 -5.65 2.38 -13.97
N VAL A 35 -5.00 1.35 -13.46
CA VAL A 35 -5.59 0.32 -12.59
C VAL A 35 -4.99 0.40 -11.20
N VAL A 36 -5.86 0.32 -10.19
CA VAL A 36 -5.48 0.16 -8.78
C VAL A 36 -5.82 -1.27 -8.39
N THR A 37 -4.84 -2.02 -7.91
CA THR A 37 -5.10 -3.32 -7.31
C THR A 37 -5.02 -3.23 -5.79
N VAL A 38 -5.91 -3.92 -5.13
CA VAL A 38 -6.00 -3.99 -3.67
C VAL A 38 -5.94 -5.44 -3.26
N ASN A 39 -4.87 -5.80 -2.60
CA ASN A 39 -4.69 -7.10 -1.98
C ASN A 39 -5.02 -6.99 -0.49
N ARG A 40 -6.03 -7.71 -0.05
CA ARG A 40 -6.38 -7.79 1.36
C ARG A 40 -5.63 -8.93 2.02
N VAL A 41 -4.89 -8.62 3.07
CA VAL A 41 -4.14 -9.56 3.90
C VAL A 41 -4.82 -9.67 5.26
N LEU A 42 -5.21 -10.88 5.64
CA LEU A 42 -5.65 -11.19 6.99
C LEU A 42 -4.61 -12.13 7.62
N LEU A 43 -3.88 -11.65 8.61
CA LEU A 43 -2.82 -12.42 9.26
C LEU A 43 -3.37 -13.60 10.04
N LYS A 44 -2.74 -14.76 9.87
CA LYS A 44 -2.94 -15.91 10.76
C LYS A 44 -2.55 -15.54 12.20
N PRO A 45 -3.23 -16.03 13.22
CA PRO A 45 -2.99 -15.64 14.62
C PRO A 45 -1.56 -15.88 15.14
N LYS A 46 -0.79 -16.73 14.48
CA LYS A 46 0.57 -17.08 14.88
C LYS A 46 1.65 -16.09 14.36
N TYR A 47 1.28 -15.17 13.48
CA TYR A 47 2.19 -14.19 12.89
C TYR A 47 1.91 -12.79 13.45
N SER A 48 2.96 -11.99 13.51
CA SER A 48 2.94 -10.60 13.97
C SER A 48 2.92 -9.62 12.79
N VAL A 49 2.73 -8.33 13.09
CA VAL A 49 2.89 -7.24 12.12
C VAL A 49 4.33 -7.19 11.60
N ASP A 50 5.33 -7.44 12.45
CA ASP A 50 6.74 -7.44 12.04
C ASP A 50 7.03 -8.51 10.98
N ASP A 51 6.40 -9.70 11.09
CA ASP A 51 6.50 -10.75 10.06
C ASP A 51 5.93 -10.29 8.72
N LEU A 52 4.82 -9.53 8.76
CA LEU A 52 4.21 -8.96 7.58
C LEU A 52 5.09 -7.87 6.96
N GLU A 53 5.54 -6.91 7.76
CA GLU A 53 6.37 -5.80 7.30
C GLU A 53 7.63 -6.30 6.58
N GLU A 54 8.33 -7.29 7.16
CA GLU A 54 9.53 -7.86 6.55
C GLU A 54 9.25 -8.44 5.15
N ARG A 55 8.19 -9.25 5.03
CA ARG A 55 7.91 -9.93 3.76
C ARG A 55 7.31 -9.02 2.70
N VAL A 56 6.44 -8.11 3.11
CA VAL A 56 5.85 -7.14 2.21
C VAL A 56 6.87 -6.12 1.72
N ALA A 57 7.80 -5.69 2.59
CA ALA A 57 8.89 -4.79 2.17
C ALA A 57 9.74 -5.40 1.05
N LEU A 58 10.09 -6.69 1.17
CA LEU A 58 10.83 -7.40 0.12
C LEU A 58 10.03 -7.50 -1.19
N LEU A 59 8.74 -7.78 -1.09
CA LEU A 59 7.85 -7.86 -2.26
C LEU A 59 7.71 -6.50 -2.95
N CYS A 60 7.47 -5.43 -2.18
CA CYS A 60 7.33 -4.08 -2.71
C CYS A 60 8.62 -3.58 -3.36
N GLU A 61 9.78 -3.86 -2.76
CA GLU A 61 11.07 -3.48 -3.35
C GLU A 61 11.35 -4.26 -4.65
N ASN A 62 10.95 -5.53 -4.73
CA ASN A 62 11.02 -6.29 -5.97
C ASN A 62 10.17 -5.65 -7.07
N VAL A 63 8.92 -5.29 -6.77
CA VAL A 63 8.03 -4.63 -7.74
C VAL A 63 8.61 -3.30 -8.22
N LYS A 64 9.11 -2.48 -7.32
CA LYS A 64 9.79 -1.22 -7.67
C LYS A 64 11.00 -1.45 -8.58
N THR A 65 11.82 -2.44 -8.25
CA THR A 65 13.06 -2.72 -8.97
C THR A 65 12.82 -3.23 -10.39
N TYR A 66 11.86 -4.14 -10.55
CA TYR A 66 11.72 -4.89 -11.80
C TYR A 66 10.52 -4.49 -12.66
N HIS A 67 9.62 -3.64 -12.13
CA HIS A 67 8.37 -3.30 -12.83
C HIS A 67 8.10 -1.80 -13.00
N SER A 68 8.99 -0.93 -12.54
CA SER A 68 8.81 0.53 -12.73
C SER A 68 8.83 0.96 -14.19
N ASP A 69 9.56 0.29 -15.04
CA ASP A 69 9.59 0.52 -16.49
C ASP A 69 8.51 -0.27 -17.26
N THR A 70 7.93 -1.28 -16.65
CA THR A 70 6.94 -2.19 -17.24
C THR A 70 5.52 -2.01 -16.67
N GLY A 71 5.19 -0.84 -16.17
CA GLY A 71 3.81 -0.48 -15.85
C GLY A 71 3.52 -0.11 -14.40
N PHE A 72 4.38 -0.46 -13.45
CA PHE A 72 4.20 -0.06 -12.06
C PHE A 72 4.35 1.46 -11.91
N VAL A 73 3.34 2.10 -11.31
CA VAL A 73 3.29 3.55 -11.09
C VAL A 73 3.62 3.89 -9.64
N GLY A 74 3.16 3.06 -8.71
CA GLY A 74 3.39 3.26 -7.29
C GLY A 74 2.45 2.42 -6.44
N GLY A 75 2.58 2.54 -5.12
CA GLY A 75 1.73 1.81 -4.20
C GLY A 75 2.03 2.16 -2.75
N PHE A 76 1.23 1.60 -1.87
CA PHE A 76 1.41 1.73 -0.43
C PHE A 76 0.83 0.50 0.28
N VAL A 77 1.25 0.30 1.50
CA VAL A 77 0.71 -0.73 2.40
C VAL A 77 0.12 -0.04 3.62
N THR A 78 -1.04 -0.48 4.05
CA THR A 78 -1.70 0.04 5.24
C THR A 78 -2.02 -1.08 6.20
N LEU A 79 -1.99 -0.79 7.48
CA LEU A 79 -2.45 -1.68 8.55
C LEU A 79 -3.77 -1.15 9.12
N ASN A 80 -4.68 -2.06 9.47
CA ASN A 80 -5.92 -1.68 10.14
C ASN A 80 -5.61 -1.00 11.49
N SER A 81 -5.97 0.27 11.61
CA SER A 81 -5.69 1.08 12.80
C SER A 81 -6.52 0.69 14.03
N GLY A 82 -7.50 -0.21 13.86
CA GLY A 82 -8.45 -0.57 14.88
C GLY A 82 -9.63 0.39 15.01
N MET A 83 -9.70 1.43 14.16
CA MET A 83 -10.77 2.42 14.24
C MET A 83 -11.79 2.22 13.12
N ILE A 84 -13.05 2.07 13.48
CA ILE A 84 -14.17 2.06 12.54
C ILE A 84 -14.93 3.37 12.72
N SER A 85 -14.98 4.18 11.67
CA SER A 85 -15.83 5.38 11.64
C SER A 85 -17.29 4.99 11.58
N ASN A 86 -18.11 5.53 12.47
CA ASN A 86 -19.55 5.39 12.40
C ASN A 86 -20.10 6.50 11.50
N GLU A 87 -20.17 6.20 10.21
CA GLU A 87 -20.49 7.14 9.14
C GLU A 87 -21.84 7.82 9.38
N GLY A 88 -21.89 9.12 9.19
CA GLY A 88 -23.10 9.92 9.38
C GLY A 88 -23.48 10.20 10.83
N SER A 89 -22.75 9.69 11.80
CA SER A 89 -22.96 10.04 13.19
C SER A 89 -22.34 11.40 13.49
N THR A 90 -23.16 12.38 13.79
CA THR A 90 -22.70 13.68 14.30
C THR A 90 -22.05 13.58 15.68
N VAL A 91 -22.13 12.43 16.32
CA VAL A 91 -21.61 12.14 17.66
C VAL A 91 -20.22 11.50 17.64
N GLY A 92 -19.71 11.14 16.46
CA GLY A 92 -18.32 10.67 16.29
C GLY A 92 -17.96 9.42 17.10
N GLN A 93 -18.86 8.47 17.23
CA GLN A 93 -18.53 7.21 17.90
C GLN A 93 -17.63 6.37 17.00
N THR A 94 -16.40 6.18 17.44
CA THR A 94 -15.50 5.19 16.86
C THR A 94 -15.71 3.85 17.56
N VAL A 95 -15.80 2.80 16.77
CA VAL A 95 -15.86 1.42 17.26
C VAL A 95 -14.50 0.78 17.00
N GLU A 96 -13.99 0.00 17.93
CA GLU A 96 -12.74 -0.72 17.74
C GLU A 96 -12.99 -1.93 16.82
N SER A 97 -12.15 -2.04 15.78
CA SER A 97 -12.19 -3.18 14.87
C SER A 97 -11.59 -4.42 15.53
N PRO A 98 -12.25 -5.59 15.45
CA PRO A 98 -11.70 -6.86 15.91
C PRO A 98 -10.49 -7.31 15.06
N LEU A 99 -10.25 -6.66 13.91
CA LEU A 99 -9.15 -6.96 12.99
C LEU A 99 -7.96 -6.02 13.15
N LYS A 100 -7.96 -5.18 14.21
CA LYS A 100 -6.83 -4.32 14.54
C LYS A 100 -5.51 -5.11 14.52
N GLU A 101 -4.51 -4.57 13.84
CA GLU A 101 -3.17 -5.18 13.70
C GLU A 101 -3.14 -6.57 13.05
N ARG A 102 -4.26 -7.05 12.52
CA ARG A 102 -4.35 -8.34 11.81
C ARG A 102 -4.73 -8.21 10.36
N GLU A 103 -5.25 -7.07 9.94
CA GLU A 103 -5.67 -6.81 8.57
C GLU A 103 -4.81 -5.72 7.96
N ALA A 104 -4.28 -5.99 6.78
CA ALA A 104 -3.55 -5.03 5.99
C ALA A 104 -4.08 -4.98 4.55
N LEU A 105 -3.85 -3.84 3.89
CA LEU A 105 -4.11 -3.69 2.46
C LEU A 105 -2.79 -3.36 1.78
N ILE A 106 -2.46 -4.13 0.75
CA ILE A 106 -1.40 -3.81 -0.20
C ILE A 106 -2.10 -3.19 -1.42
N VAL A 107 -1.84 -1.92 -1.65
CA VAL A 107 -2.44 -1.17 -2.76
C VAL A 107 -1.35 -0.86 -3.77
N THR A 108 -1.53 -1.30 -5.02
CA THR A 108 -0.61 -1.00 -6.10
C THR A 108 -1.32 -0.34 -7.28
N CYS A 109 -0.56 0.42 -8.01
CA CYS A 109 -1.03 1.28 -9.05
C CYS A 109 -0.26 0.99 -10.33
N TRP A 110 -0.96 0.71 -11.44
CA TRP A 110 -0.40 0.24 -12.70
C TRP A 110 -0.97 1.02 -13.88
N ARG A 111 -0.21 1.10 -14.96
CA ARG A 111 -0.70 1.71 -16.21
C ARG A 111 -1.82 0.92 -16.86
N SER A 112 -1.77 -0.43 -16.74
CA SER A 112 -2.82 -1.32 -17.22
C SER A 112 -2.93 -2.59 -16.36
N PHE A 113 -4.07 -3.30 -16.49
CA PHE A 113 -4.27 -4.59 -15.83
C PHE A 113 -3.37 -5.69 -16.41
N GLU A 114 -3.09 -5.64 -17.71
CA GLU A 114 -2.23 -6.59 -18.40
C GLU A 114 -0.77 -6.51 -17.89
N GLU A 115 -0.28 -5.29 -17.64
CA GLU A 115 1.07 -5.09 -17.07
C GLU A 115 1.14 -5.58 -15.62
N HIS A 116 0.10 -5.36 -14.83
CA HIS A 116 -0.03 -5.94 -13.50
C HIS A 116 0.01 -7.48 -13.55
N GLU A 117 -0.82 -8.11 -14.36
CA GLU A 117 -0.85 -9.56 -14.52
C GLU A 117 0.49 -10.13 -15.05
N ALA A 118 1.19 -9.36 -15.88
CA ALA A 118 2.51 -9.74 -16.35
C ALA A 118 3.54 -9.80 -15.22
N SER A 119 3.45 -8.91 -14.23
CA SER A 119 4.34 -8.90 -13.06
C SER A 119 4.22 -10.18 -12.24
N HIS A 120 3.03 -10.73 -12.12
CA HIS A 120 2.77 -11.97 -11.37
C HIS A 120 3.43 -13.20 -11.98
N ARG A 121 3.82 -13.16 -13.26
CA ARG A 121 4.53 -14.25 -13.95
C ARG A 121 6.04 -14.16 -13.81
N SER A 122 6.55 -13.12 -13.16
CA SER A 122 7.98 -12.91 -12.95
C SER A 122 8.56 -13.96 -11.99
N ASP A 123 9.67 -14.55 -12.37
CA ASP A 123 10.41 -15.53 -11.54
C ASP A 123 10.95 -14.88 -10.25
N THR A 124 11.15 -13.57 -10.24
CA THR A 124 11.61 -12.84 -9.06
C THR A 124 10.45 -12.48 -8.11
N PHE A 125 9.25 -12.28 -8.62
CA PHE A 125 8.06 -11.95 -7.85
C PHE A 125 7.46 -13.17 -7.13
N GLN A 126 7.30 -14.27 -7.84
CA GLN A 126 6.59 -15.45 -7.38
C GLN A 126 7.08 -16.01 -6.02
N PRO A 127 8.38 -16.14 -5.76
CA PRO A 127 8.86 -16.66 -4.48
C PRO A 127 8.53 -15.74 -3.31
N LEU A 128 8.60 -14.42 -3.51
CA LEU A 128 8.30 -13.42 -2.47
C LEU A 128 6.81 -13.36 -2.19
N PHE A 129 5.98 -13.39 -3.22
CA PHE A 129 4.54 -13.41 -3.08
C PHE A 129 4.05 -14.64 -2.29
N ARG A 130 4.60 -15.82 -2.56
CA ARG A 130 4.29 -17.03 -1.78
C ARG A 130 4.61 -16.87 -0.29
N GLN A 131 5.71 -16.18 0.05
CA GLN A 131 6.08 -15.91 1.44
C GLN A 131 5.05 -14.99 2.13
N VAL A 132 4.48 -14.01 1.41
CA VAL A 132 3.38 -13.19 1.94
C VAL A 132 2.13 -14.04 2.11
N LEU A 133 1.76 -14.87 1.12
CA LEU A 133 0.59 -15.75 1.20
C LEU A 133 0.65 -16.76 2.36
N GLU A 134 1.85 -17.20 2.75
CA GLU A 134 2.03 -18.05 3.93
C GLU A 134 1.54 -17.41 5.22
N LEU A 135 1.59 -16.07 5.32
CA LEU A 135 1.10 -15.32 6.47
C LEU A 135 -0.42 -15.18 6.47
N CYS A 136 -1.07 -15.28 5.30
CA CYS A 136 -2.46 -14.94 5.10
C CYS A 136 -3.39 -16.10 5.50
N GLU A 137 -4.41 -15.77 6.30
CA GLU A 137 -5.53 -16.67 6.59
C GLU A 137 -6.50 -16.76 5.42
N ASN A 138 -6.70 -15.65 4.70
CA ASN A 138 -7.61 -15.51 3.57
C ASN A 138 -7.01 -15.90 2.20
N GLY A 139 -5.74 -16.35 2.16
CA GLY A 139 -5.06 -16.66 0.89
C GLY A 139 -4.83 -15.42 0.04
N ASN A 140 -4.96 -15.55 -1.28
CA ASN A 140 -4.90 -14.43 -2.21
C ASN A 140 -6.30 -13.83 -2.39
N GLU A 141 -6.49 -12.61 -1.90
CA GLU A 141 -7.73 -11.83 -2.04
C GLU A 141 -7.39 -10.50 -2.67
N GLU A 142 -7.32 -10.48 -4.00
CA GLU A 142 -6.96 -9.31 -4.77
C GLU A 142 -8.13 -8.85 -5.66
N THR A 143 -8.35 -7.55 -5.68
CA THR A 143 -9.36 -6.91 -6.52
C THR A 143 -8.75 -5.76 -7.29
N ALA A 144 -9.03 -5.70 -8.60
CA ALA A 144 -8.62 -4.60 -9.45
C ALA A 144 -9.74 -3.55 -9.59
N TYR A 145 -9.36 -2.29 -9.51
CA TYR A 145 -10.26 -1.14 -9.63
C TYR A 145 -9.77 -0.19 -10.73
N ARG A 146 -10.69 0.33 -11.50
CA ARG A 146 -10.41 1.43 -12.43
C ARG A 146 -10.47 2.76 -11.68
N MET A 147 -9.47 3.61 -11.87
CA MET A 147 -9.47 4.95 -11.30
C MET A 147 -10.59 5.79 -11.91
N LEU A 148 -11.43 6.40 -11.10
CA LEU A 148 -12.46 7.34 -11.55
C LEU A 148 -12.05 8.79 -11.28
N TRP A 149 -11.30 9.02 -10.22
CA TRP A 149 -10.84 10.35 -9.81
C TRP A 149 -9.57 10.23 -8.98
N SER A 150 -8.67 11.16 -9.18
CA SER A 150 -7.53 11.38 -8.29
C SER A 150 -7.28 12.86 -8.14
N GLY A 151 -6.79 13.29 -6.97
CA GLY A 151 -6.52 14.69 -6.73
C GLY A 151 -5.52 14.87 -5.61
N LYS A 152 -4.71 15.92 -5.74
CA LYS A 152 -3.84 16.42 -4.70
C LYS A 152 -4.60 17.45 -3.85
N ALA A 153 -4.34 17.48 -2.57
CA ALA A 153 -4.85 18.55 -1.72
C ALA A 153 -4.34 19.92 -2.22
N TYR A 154 -5.20 20.92 -2.17
CA TYR A 154 -4.81 22.29 -2.40
C TYR A 154 -3.87 22.80 -1.30
N SER A 155 -2.96 23.70 -1.64
CA SER A 155 -2.33 24.57 -0.64
C SER A 155 -3.40 25.45 0.04
N ALA A 156 -3.05 26.08 1.16
CA ALA A 156 -3.97 26.99 1.84
C ALA A 156 -4.45 28.12 0.93
N GLU A 157 -3.56 28.67 0.10
CA GLU A 157 -3.83 29.74 -0.86
C GLU A 157 -4.75 29.28 -1.99
N GLU A 158 -4.45 28.10 -2.59
CA GLU A 158 -5.30 27.49 -3.63
C GLU A 158 -6.71 27.17 -3.11
N ALA A 159 -6.80 26.66 -1.87
CA ALA A 159 -8.08 26.35 -1.24
C ALA A 159 -8.89 27.61 -0.97
N GLN A 160 -8.24 28.71 -0.57
CA GLN A 160 -8.90 30.01 -0.39
C GLN A 160 -9.42 30.55 -1.72
N ALA A 161 -8.58 30.60 -2.74
CA ALA A 161 -8.97 31.06 -4.08
C ALA A 161 -10.14 30.23 -4.67
N ALA A 162 -10.12 28.90 -4.44
CA ALA A 162 -11.22 28.03 -4.90
C ALA A 162 -12.54 28.31 -4.17
N ARG A 163 -12.51 28.68 -2.89
CA ARG A 163 -13.72 29.09 -2.14
C ARG A 163 -14.27 30.39 -2.65
N GLU A 164 -13.42 31.42 -2.81
CA GLU A 164 -13.81 32.75 -3.30
C GLU A 164 -14.42 32.66 -4.72
N ALA A 165 -13.83 31.82 -5.59
CA ALA A 165 -14.40 31.62 -6.93
C ALA A 165 -15.79 30.98 -6.89
N LYS A 166 -16.08 30.08 -5.94
CA LYS A 166 -17.42 29.47 -5.80
C LYS A 166 -18.46 30.44 -5.28
N GLU A 167 -18.08 31.33 -4.37
CA GLU A 167 -19.01 32.35 -3.80
C GLU A 167 -19.47 33.39 -4.83
N GLN A 168 -18.65 33.64 -5.89
CA GLN A 168 -19.01 34.53 -7.00
C GLN A 168 -20.08 33.96 -7.95
N TYR A 169 -20.30 32.62 -7.92
CA TYR A 169 -21.24 31.94 -8.80
C TYR A 169 -22.47 31.35 -8.05
N ALA A 170 -22.58 31.57 -6.75
CA ALA A 170 -23.72 31.16 -5.92
C ALA A 170 -24.75 32.28 -5.75
#